data_815a9a026886215c047d4909a3383b65
#
_entry.id   815a9a026886215c047d4909a3383b65
#
_cell.length_a   1.000
_cell.length_b   1.000
_cell.length_c   1.000
_cell.angle_alpha   90.00
_cell.angle_beta   90.00
_cell.angle_gamma   90.00
#
_symmetry.space_group_name_H-M   'P 1'
#
loop_
_entity.id
_entity.type
_entity.pdbx_description
1 polymer ?
#
loop_
_entity_poly.entity_id
_entity_poly.type
_entity_poly.pdbx_seq_one_letter_code
_entity_poly.pdbx_strand_id
1 'polypeptide(L)'
;MADQHSTSHLHRPLLPTPTVASTTHFDCKNFFSSNFAVFLRLALILSVGLVSLWASHEESKGFQVQIFNDAGDSPAGKRFALFYISNDRATRILLNASTFIEHLVYAPDDHPNQRKPVRRVTIRLTATGNLTADEIVTSHGSADEFVIRLSPSLMQGPTAGSRDTAIASALLRGMARVWLWDGGEESRAPLWVIEAAVECVSRMAGFGVGGSWERLPAEIGDGGRRRLCWAETTDARTLAGFMEHCERRSKGFIRRLNQALRSGWKDRATVEDAAGKTVKQMCESYEHSSRPNSIVDS
;
A
#
# COMPACT_ATOMS: atom_id res chain seq x y z
N MET A 1 -23.47 91.83 -27.51
CA MET A 1 -24.80 91.33 -27.93
C MET A 1 -25.07 90.15 -27.04
N ALA A 2 -25.72 90.45 -26.00
CA ALA A 2 -27.12 90.21 -25.70
C ALA A 2 -27.28 88.73 -25.35
N ASP A 3 -27.64 88.35 -24.28
CA ASP A 3 -28.60 88.64 -23.22
C ASP A 3 -29.18 87.30 -22.78
N GLN A 4 -29.20 87.13 -21.52
CA GLN A 4 -30.30 87.06 -20.59
C GLN A 4 -30.78 85.64 -20.18
N HIS A 5 -30.69 85.46 -18.91
CA HIS A 5 -31.75 85.11 -17.98
C HIS A 5 -32.44 83.77 -18.20
N SER A 6 -32.70 82.91 -17.23
CA SER A 6 -33.36 83.21 -15.96
C SER A 6 -33.50 81.93 -15.12
N THR A 7 -33.30 82.13 -13.83
CA THR A 7 -34.12 81.66 -12.70
C THR A 7 -34.41 80.17 -12.54
N SER A 8 -33.73 79.59 -11.55
CA SER A 8 -34.26 79.02 -10.31
C SER A 8 -35.67 78.46 -10.31
N HIS A 9 -35.81 77.21 -10.00
CA HIS A 9 -36.84 76.70 -9.10
C HIS A 9 -36.28 75.54 -8.27
N LEU A 10 -36.12 75.83 -6.97
CA LEU A 10 -36.00 74.90 -5.88
C LEU A 10 -37.29 74.06 -5.80
N HIS A 11 -37.24 72.79 -6.09
CA HIS A 11 -38.23 71.83 -5.65
C HIS A 11 -37.63 71.01 -4.53
N ARG A 12 -38.07 71.41 -3.33
CA ARG A 12 -37.93 70.75 -2.05
C ARG A 12 -38.76 69.45 -2.11
N PRO A 13 -38.17 68.25 -1.91
CA PRO A 13 -38.94 67.08 -1.69
C PRO A 13 -39.50 67.11 -0.26
N LEU A 14 -40.78 67.06 -0.14
CA LEU A 14 -41.47 66.89 1.13
C LEU A 14 -41.19 65.47 1.63
N LEU A 15 -40.47 65.39 2.72
CA LEU A 15 -40.33 64.16 3.50
C LEU A 15 -41.69 63.86 4.15
N PRO A 16 -42.31 62.67 3.95
CA PRO A 16 -43.39 62.26 4.79
C PRO A 16 -42.88 61.94 6.18
N THR A 17 -43.50 62.53 7.17
CA THR A 17 -43.36 62.22 8.59
C THR A 17 -43.54 60.72 8.83
N PRO A 18 -42.65 60.09 9.59
CA PRO A 18 -42.90 58.69 9.96
C PRO A 18 -44.03 58.66 10.99
N THR A 19 -45.12 58.06 10.58
CA THR A 19 -46.17 57.62 11.46
C THR A 19 -45.57 56.57 12.40
N VAL A 20 -45.67 56.88 13.70
CA VAL A 20 -45.35 55.93 14.77
C VAL A 20 -46.26 54.73 14.66
N ALA A 21 -45.86 53.72 13.94
CA ALA A 21 -46.49 52.42 14.02
C ALA A 21 -46.02 51.73 15.28
N SER A 22 -46.98 51.37 16.10
CA SER A 22 -46.76 50.58 17.32
C SER A 22 -45.81 49.45 17.11
N THR A 23 -44.74 49.51 17.86
CA THR A 23 -43.79 48.39 18.00
C THR A 23 -44.54 47.26 18.66
N THR A 24 -45.07 46.35 17.85
CA THR A 24 -45.32 45.00 18.32
C THR A 24 -43.98 44.39 18.61
N HIS A 25 -43.62 44.40 19.86
CA HIS A 25 -42.52 43.67 20.42
C HIS A 25 -42.72 42.19 20.10
N PHE A 26 -42.19 41.74 18.96
CA PHE A 26 -42.00 40.30 18.74
C PHE A 26 -40.97 39.82 19.74
N ASP A 27 -41.50 39.34 20.85
CA ASP A 27 -40.75 38.64 21.87
C ASP A 27 -40.20 37.32 21.24
N CYS A 28 -39.04 37.39 20.60
CA CYS A 28 -38.29 36.25 20.15
C CYS A 28 -37.64 35.48 21.31
N LYS A 29 -38.17 35.62 22.50
CA LYS A 29 -37.85 34.81 23.65
C LYS A 29 -38.79 33.60 23.66
N ASN A 30 -38.17 32.43 23.55
CA ASN A 30 -38.72 31.12 23.91
C ASN A 30 -39.19 30.19 22.78
N PHE A 31 -38.39 30.05 21.68
CA PHE A 31 -38.55 28.87 20.82
C PHE A 31 -37.30 28.01 20.66
N PHE A 32 -36.22 28.36 21.31
CA PHE A 32 -35.10 27.38 21.47
C PHE A 32 -35.34 26.62 22.78
N SER A 33 -36.18 25.57 22.70
CA SER A 33 -36.29 24.58 23.77
C SER A 33 -34.87 24.25 24.29
N SER A 34 -34.69 24.29 25.61
CA SER A 34 -33.43 23.91 26.30
C SER A 34 -32.82 22.61 25.75
N ASN A 35 -33.67 21.73 25.26
CA ASN A 35 -33.28 20.47 24.64
C ASN A 35 -32.55 20.66 23.30
N PHE A 36 -32.92 21.65 22.48
CA PHE A 36 -32.23 21.90 21.20
C PHE A 36 -30.78 22.38 21.42
N ALA A 37 -30.55 23.23 22.41
CA ALA A 37 -29.21 23.67 22.78
C ALA A 37 -28.37 22.50 23.30
N VAL A 38 -28.96 21.55 24.02
CA VAL A 38 -28.28 20.31 24.47
C VAL A 38 -27.97 19.41 23.30
N PHE A 39 -28.90 19.21 22.37
CA PHE A 39 -28.69 18.43 21.15
C PHE A 39 -27.57 19.04 20.28
N LEU A 40 -27.55 20.37 20.12
CA LEU A 40 -26.48 21.05 19.36
C LEU A 40 -25.09 20.84 19.99
N ARG A 41 -25.02 20.95 21.33
CA ARG A 41 -23.76 20.69 22.07
C ARG A 41 -23.32 19.24 21.94
N LEU A 42 -24.21 18.27 22.05
CA LEU A 42 -23.92 16.86 21.85
C LEU A 42 -23.47 16.57 20.42
N ALA A 43 -24.16 17.12 19.42
CA ALA A 43 -23.77 16.99 18.02
C ALA A 43 -22.38 17.57 17.75
N LEU A 44 -22.05 18.71 18.35
CA LEU A 44 -20.73 19.33 18.23
C LEU A 44 -19.66 18.47 18.92
N ILE A 45 -19.92 17.94 20.10
CA ILE A 45 -18.97 17.04 20.80
C ILE A 45 -18.75 15.76 19.98
N LEU A 46 -19.81 15.17 19.45
CA LEU A 46 -19.71 13.98 18.59
C LEU A 46 -18.94 14.28 17.29
N SER A 47 -19.18 15.42 16.66
CA SER A 47 -18.47 15.82 15.44
C SER A 47 -16.97 16.04 15.71
N VAL A 48 -16.61 16.69 16.80
CA VAL A 48 -15.21 16.86 17.23
C VAL A 48 -14.59 15.50 17.56
N GLY A 49 -15.32 14.62 18.25
CA GLY A 49 -14.87 13.25 18.52
C GLY A 49 -14.60 12.44 17.25
N LEU A 50 -15.52 12.52 16.27
CA LEU A 50 -15.35 11.85 14.98
C LEU A 50 -14.15 12.41 14.19
N VAL A 51 -13.98 13.74 14.15
CA VAL A 51 -12.83 14.38 13.51
C VAL A 51 -11.53 13.99 14.20
N SER A 52 -11.52 13.95 15.54
CA SER A 52 -10.33 13.52 16.31
C SER A 52 -9.99 12.04 16.05
N LEU A 53 -10.98 11.16 16.00
CA LEU A 53 -10.79 9.76 15.64
C LEU A 53 -10.27 9.61 14.20
N TRP A 54 -10.83 10.40 13.29
CA TRP A 54 -10.37 10.41 11.89
C TRP A 54 -8.94 10.92 11.75
N ALA A 55 -8.58 12.02 12.43
CA ALA A 55 -7.22 12.56 12.46
C ALA A 55 -6.23 11.56 13.09
N SER A 56 -6.59 10.91 14.20
CA SER A 56 -5.77 9.87 14.83
C SER A 56 -5.60 8.65 13.91
N HIS A 57 -6.65 8.27 13.17
CA HIS A 57 -6.55 7.20 12.16
C HIS A 57 -5.64 7.60 11.00
N GLU A 58 -5.65 8.87 10.59
CA GLU A 58 -4.76 9.37 9.53
C GLU A 58 -3.29 9.39 9.99
N GLU A 59 -3.01 9.81 11.22
CA GLU A 59 -1.67 9.75 11.82
C GLU A 59 -1.18 8.31 12.00
N SER A 60 -2.08 7.35 12.25
CA SER A 60 -1.72 5.94 12.41
C SER A 60 -1.26 5.25 11.13
N LYS A 61 -1.46 5.85 9.96
CA LYS A 61 -0.99 5.33 8.67
C LYS A 61 0.53 5.32 8.53
N GLY A 62 1.24 6.05 9.38
CA GLY A 62 2.71 6.04 9.48
C GLY A 62 3.45 6.67 8.31
N PHE A 63 2.86 6.78 7.11
CA PHE A 63 3.47 7.38 5.91
C PHE A 63 2.44 8.04 5.00
N GLN A 64 2.90 8.99 4.18
CA GLN A 64 2.06 9.68 3.20
C GLN A 64 1.90 8.86 1.93
N VAL A 65 0.68 8.81 1.38
CA VAL A 65 0.39 8.17 0.09
C VAL A 65 0.08 9.24 -0.95
N GLN A 66 0.72 9.15 -2.11
CA GLN A 66 0.45 10.00 -3.28
C GLN A 66 0.17 9.12 -4.50
N ILE A 67 -0.73 9.55 -5.39
CA ILE A 67 -1.09 8.80 -6.59
C ILE A 67 -0.95 9.71 -7.81
N PHE A 68 -0.18 9.26 -8.81
CA PHE A 68 -0.02 9.92 -10.09
C PHE A 68 -0.46 9.00 -11.22
N ASN A 69 -1.13 9.57 -12.20
CA ASN A 69 -1.60 8.87 -13.38
C ASN A 69 -1.00 9.52 -14.63
N ASP A 70 0.19 9.07 -15.02
CA ASP A 70 0.88 9.60 -16.20
C ASP A 70 0.23 9.09 -17.50
N ALA A 71 -0.61 8.04 -17.42
CA ALA A 71 -1.35 7.48 -18.56
C ALA A 71 -2.72 8.16 -18.78
N GLY A 72 -2.99 9.33 -18.19
CA GLY A 72 -4.31 9.95 -18.04
C GLY A 72 -5.23 9.87 -19.26
N ASP A 73 -4.74 10.16 -20.46
CA ASP A 73 -5.54 10.17 -21.69
C ASP A 73 -5.74 8.80 -22.33
N SER A 74 -4.97 7.81 -21.91
CA SER A 74 -5.10 6.43 -22.39
C SER A 74 -6.33 5.71 -21.82
N PRO A 75 -6.84 4.67 -22.49
CA PRO A 75 -7.91 3.84 -21.92
C PRO A 75 -7.54 3.23 -20.56
N ALA A 76 -6.27 2.88 -20.35
CA ALA A 76 -5.76 2.37 -19.08
C ALA A 76 -5.78 3.45 -18.00
N GLY A 77 -5.31 4.67 -18.33
CA GLY A 77 -5.31 5.80 -17.41
C GLY A 77 -6.70 6.23 -16.98
N LYS A 78 -7.65 6.30 -17.94
CA LYS A 78 -9.06 6.62 -17.64
C LYS A 78 -9.70 5.57 -16.70
N ARG A 79 -9.43 4.29 -16.94
CA ARG A 79 -9.90 3.20 -16.06
C ARG A 79 -9.28 3.30 -14.66
N PHE A 80 -7.97 3.57 -14.59
CA PHE A 80 -7.28 3.72 -13.31
C PHE A 80 -7.85 4.91 -12.52
N ALA A 81 -8.05 6.06 -13.16
CA ALA A 81 -8.67 7.23 -12.54
C ALA A 81 -10.06 6.90 -12.00
N LEU A 82 -10.91 6.25 -12.81
CA LEU A 82 -12.29 5.96 -12.45
C LEU A 82 -12.41 4.90 -11.33
N PHE A 83 -11.63 3.82 -11.38
CA PHE A 83 -11.83 2.68 -10.49
C PHE A 83 -10.90 2.64 -9.29
N TYR A 84 -9.79 3.41 -9.30
CA TYR A 84 -8.77 3.31 -8.25
C TYR A 84 -8.44 4.66 -7.60
N ILE A 85 -8.55 5.78 -8.32
CA ILE A 85 -8.31 7.11 -7.74
C ILE A 85 -9.59 7.69 -7.17
N SER A 86 -10.68 7.78 -7.97
CA SER A 86 -11.91 8.50 -7.61
C SER A 86 -12.61 7.96 -6.36
N ASN A 87 -12.42 6.69 -6.03
CA ASN A 87 -13.01 6.04 -4.87
C ASN A 87 -11.96 5.66 -3.81
N ASP A 88 -10.76 6.20 -3.92
CA ASP A 88 -9.63 5.98 -2.99
C ASP A 88 -9.23 4.50 -2.82
N ARG A 89 -9.56 3.68 -3.82
CA ARG A 89 -9.36 2.23 -3.75
C ARG A 89 -7.89 1.85 -3.76
N ALA A 90 -7.06 2.54 -4.57
CA ALA A 90 -5.62 2.27 -4.63
C ALA A 90 -4.95 2.51 -3.28
N THR A 91 -5.30 3.62 -2.60
CA THR A 91 -4.82 3.93 -1.25
C THR A 91 -5.20 2.85 -0.26
N ARG A 92 -6.48 2.43 -0.26
CA ARG A 92 -6.94 1.37 0.65
C ARG A 92 -6.25 0.03 0.42
N ILE A 93 -6.04 -0.38 -0.83
CA ILE A 93 -5.29 -1.59 -1.17
C ILE A 93 -3.85 -1.47 -0.67
N LEU A 94 -3.20 -0.33 -0.91
CA LEU A 94 -1.82 -0.10 -0.47
C LEU A 94 -1.68 -0.17 1.05
N LEU A 95 -2.57 0.49 1.80
CA LEU A 95 -2.55 0.49 3.26
C LEU A 95 -2.82 -0.91 3.85
N ASN A 96 -3.77 -1.65 3.28
CA ASN A 96 -4.02 -3.03 3.69
C ASN A 96 -2.80 -3.93 3.42
N ALA A 97 -2.16 -3.76 2.26
CA ALA A 97 -0.92 -4.47 1.92
C ALA A 97 0.20 -4.11 2.90
N SER A 98 0.37 -2.81 3.22
CA SER A 98 1.34 -2.33 4.21
C SER A 98 1.14 -3.00 5.56
N THR A 99 -0.08 -2.93 6.10
CA THR A 99 -0.42 -3.53 7.40
C THR A 99 -0.12 -5.02 7.42
N PHE A 100 -0.52 -5.76 6.37
CA PHE A 100 -0.23 -7.19 6.26
C PHE A 100 1.27 -7.48 6.28
N ILE A 101 2.05 -6.74 5.48
CA ILE A 101 3.49 -6.95 5.36
C ILE A 101 4.19 -6.57 6.67
N GLU A 102 3.84 -5.44 7.27
CA GLU A 102 4.42 -5.01 8.55
C GLU A 102 4.24 -6.07 9.65
N HIS A 103 3.04 -6.66 9.76
CA HIS A 103 2.81 -7.76 10.70
C HIS A 103 3.65 -9.01 10.40
N LEU A 104 3.99 -9.23 9.13
CA LEU A 104 4.80 -10.38 8.73
C LEU A 104 6.29 -10.16 9.01
N VAL A 105 6.81 -8.95 8.69
CA VAL A 105 8.25 -8.68 8.68
C VAL A 105 8.77 -7.99 9.95
N TYR A 106 7.87 -7.50 10.82
CA TYR A 106 8.23 -6.88 12.10
C TYR A 106 7.49 -7.53 13.27
N ALA A 107 8.11 -7.51 14.47
CA ALA A 107 7.43 -7.93 15.67
C ALA A 107 6.52 -6.80 16.19
N PRO A 108 5.43 -7.14 16.91
CA PRO A 108 4.58 -6.13 17.55
C PRO A 108 5.37 -5.23 18.51
N ASP A 109 6.37 -5.80 19.18
CA ASP A 109 7.19 -5.13 20.19
C ASP A 109 8.45 -4.47 19.62
N ASP A 110 8.64 -4.51 18.27
CA ASP A 110 9.78 -3.87 17.64
C ASP A 110 9.71 -2.34 17.83
N HIS A 111 10.78 -1.78 18.39
CA HIS A 111 10.91 -0.32 18.49
C HIS A 111 10.83 0.34 17.11
N PRO A 112 10.26 1.57 17.01
CA PRO A 112 10.17 2.30 15.75
C PRO A 112 11.50 2.36 14.99
N ASN A 113 12.63 2.47 15.70
CA ASN A 113 13.97 2.51 15.12
C ASN A 113 14.43 1.17 14.50
N GLN A 114 13.72 0.08 14.75
CA GLN A 114 14.02 -1.22 14.17
C GLN A 114 13.28 -1.44 12.85
N ARG A 115 12.24 -0.63 12.60
CA ARG A 115 11.49 -0.65 11.36
C ARG A 115 12.17 0.21 10.30
N LYS A 116 12.00 -0.17 9.04
CA LYS A 116 12.50 0.64 7.93
C LYS A 116 11.78 1.98 7.91
N PRO A 117 12.48 3.11 7.84
CA PRO A 117 11.82 4.41 7.77
C PRO A 117 11.12 4.54 6.42
N VAL A 118 9.82 4.76 6.43
CA VAL A 118 9.00 5.03 5.24
C VAL A 118 8.20 6.28 5.51
N ARG A 119 8.54 7.36 4.83
CA ARG A 119 7.85 8.65 4.99
C ARG A 119 6.79 8.87 3.92
N ARG A 120 7.07 8.44 2.70
CA ARG A 120 6.17 8.61 1.56
C ARG A 120 6.23 7.44 0.60
N VAL A 121 5.05 7.00 0.16
CA VAL A 121 4.91 6.03 -0.92
C VAL A 121 4.08 6.65 -2.03
N THR A 122 4.63 6.73 -3.22
CA THR A 122 3.96 7.27 -4.41
C THR A 122 3.59 6.13 -5.34
N ILE A 123 2.30 5.98 -5.64
CA ILE A 123 1.81 5.09 -6.69
C ILE A 123 1.81 5.87 -8.01
N ARG A 124 2.41 5.33 -9.05
CA ARG A 124 2.46 5.97 -10.38
C ARG A 124 2.10 5.00 -11.48
N LEU A 125 0.97 5.23 -12.14
CA LEU A 125 0.66 4.51 -13.38
C LEU A 125 1.44 5.15 -14.52
N THR A 126 2.34 4.39 -15.17
CA THR A 126 3.19 4.94 -16.23
C THR A 126 2.43 5.16 -17.55
N ALA A 127 2.86 6.12 -18.34
CA ALA A 127 2.24 6.41 -19.64
C ALA A 127 2.50 5.31 -20.68
N THR A 128 3.66 4.63 -20.58
CA THR A 128 4.12 3.62 -21.53
C THR A 128 4.24 2.25 -20.87
N GLY A 129 3.95 1.20 -21.64
CA GLY A 129 4.05 -0.19 -21.19
C GLY A 129 5.47 -0.77 -21.18
N ASN A 130 6.50 0.08 -21.24
CA ASN A 130 7.92 -0.36 -21.34
C ASN A 130 8.52 -0.80 -20.00
N LEU A 131 7.70 -1.10 -18.99
CA LEU A 131 8.19 -1.73 -17.78
C LEU A 131 8.52 -3.20 -18.05
N THR A 132 9.66 -3.65 -17.55
CA THR A 132 10.09 -5.06 -17.62
C THR A 132 9.29 -5.97 -16.71
N ALA A 133 8.54 -5.37 -15.77
CA ALA A 133 7.66 -6.04 -14.81
C ALA A 133 6.35 -5.28 -14.64
N ASP A 134 5.34 -5.91 -14.03
CA ASP A 134 4.05 -5.28 -13.74
C ASP A 134 4.18 -4.10 -12.78
N GLU A 135 5.16 -4.16 -11.88
CA GLU A 135 5.51 -3.08 -10.96
C GLU A 135 7.04 -2.95 -10.82
N ILE A 136 7.51 -1.73 -10.63
CA ILE A 136 8.90 -1.42 -10.29
C ILE A 136 8.91 -0.45 -9.11
N VAL A 137 9.74 -0.73 -8.11
CA VAL A 137 9.94 0.15 -6.95
C VAL A 137 11.29 0.84 -7.06
N THR A 138 11.28 2.16 -6.88
CA THR A 138 12.50 2.97 -6.83
C THR A 138 12.44 3.88 -5.60
N SER A 139 13.58 4.09 -4.94
CA SER A 139 13.72 5.18 -3.97
C SER A 139 13.74 6.53 -4.72
N HIS A 140 13.20 7.58 -4.11
CA HIS A 140 13.12 8.90 -4.73
C HIS A 140 13.68 9.97 -3.80
N GLY A 141 14.84 10.50 -4.14
CA GLY A 141 15.47 11.62 -3.44
C GLY A 141 16.04 11.28 -2.07
N SER A 142 15.23 10.82 -1.13
CA SER A 142 15.65 10.38 0.19
C SER A 142 15.40 8.87 0.38
N ALA A 143 16.14 8.26 1.29
CA ALA A 143 16.08 6.82 1.55
C ALA A 143 14.73 6.33 2.11
N ASP A 144 13.85 7.27 2.50
CA ASP A 144 12.55 7.03 3.12
C ASP A 144 11.36 7.35 2.19
N GLU A 145 11.62 7.72 0.93
CA GLU A 145 10.60 7.97 -0.09
C GLU A 145 10.68 6.94 -1.21
N PHE A 146 9.54 6.33 -1.54
CA PHE A 146 9.46 5.25 -2.51
C PHE A 146 8.43 5.55 -3.59
N VAL A 147 8.71 5.13 -4.82
CA VAL A 147 7.78 5.21 -5.96
C VAL A 147 7.51 3.82 -6.47
N ILE A 148 6.26 3.38 -6.40
CA ILE A 148 5.77 2.15 -7.01
C ILE A 148 5.20 2.50 -8.38
N ARG A 149 5.93 2.14 -9.43
CA ARG A 149 5.50 2.33 -10.82
C ARG A 149 4.71 1.12 -11.28
N LEU A 150 3.52 1.35 -11.79
CA LEU A 150 2.62 0.33 -12.29
C LEU A 150 2.57 0.34 -13.81
N SER A 151 2.57 -0.84 -14.42
CA SER A 151 2.37 -0.98 -15.85
C SER A 151 0.89 -0.72 -16.22
N PRO A 152 0.60 0.02 -17.29
CA PRO A 152 -0.76 0.18 -17.79
C PRO A 152 -1.39 -1.13 -18.30
N SER A 153 -0.59 -2.17 -18.55
CA SER A 153 -1.06 -3.53 -18.88
C SER A 153 -1.95 -4.13 -17.80
N LEU A 154 -1.75 -3.77 -16.53
CA LEU A 154 -2.58 -4.19 -15.41
C LEU A 154 -4.06 -3.78 -15.57
N MET A 155 -4.33 -2.73 -16.37
CA MET A 155 -5.69 -2.26 -16.67
C MET A 155 -6.35 -2.98 -17.87
N GLN A 156 -5.63 -3.90 -18.52
CA GLN A 156 -6.10 -4.57 -19.76
C GLN A 156 -6.80 -5.92 -19.49
N GLY A 157 -6.82 -6.39 -18.24
CA GLY A 157 -7.47 -7.66 -17.88
C GLY A 157 -8.94 -7.73 -18.35
N PRO A 158 -9.41 -8.93 -18.78
CA PRO A 158 -10.71 -9.09 -19.43
C PRO A 158 -11.89 -8.80 -18.50
N THR A 159 -11.75 -9.07 -17.22
CA THR A 159 -12.80 -8.84 -16.21
C THR A 159 -12.37 -7.81 -15.16
N ALA A 160 -13.35 -7.21 -14.48
CA ALA A 160 -13.05 -6.33 -13.35
C ALA A 160 -12.26 -7.07 -12.26
N GLY A 161 -12.68 -8.29 -11.92
CA GLY A 161 -12.02 -9.10 -10.90
C GLY A 161 -10.56 -9.42 -11.23
N SER A 162 -10.24 -9.75 -12.49
CA SER A 162 -8.85 -10.02 -12.88
C SER A 162 -7.97 -8.77 -12.79
N ARG A 163 -8.50 -7.60 -13.15
CA ARG A 163 -7.78 -6.32 -12.98
C ARG A 163 -7.57 -5.97 -11.52
N ASP A 164 -8.59 -6.19 -10.70
CA ASP A 164 -8.51 -5.93 -9.25
C ASP A 164 -7.44 -6.81 -8.59
N THR A 165 -7.41 -8.09 -8.93
CA THR A 165 -6.38 -9.01 -8.45
C THR A 165 -4.99 -8.60 -8.93
N ALA A 166 -4.85 -8.22 -10.20
CA ALA A 166 -3.57 -7.79 -10.76
C ALA A 166 -3.03 -6.53 -10.07
N ILE A 167 -3.87 -5.50 -9.89
CA ILE A 167 -3.48 -4.28 -9.18
C ILE A 167 -3.17 -4.55 -7.71
N ALA A 168 -3.99 -5.34 -7.03
CA ALA A 168 -3.76 -5.67 -5.62
C ALA A 168 -2.45 -6.45 -5.44
N SER A 169 -2.18 -7.43 -6.31
CA SER A 169 -0.93 -8.18 -6.32
C SER A 169 0.29 -7.26 -6.59
N ALA A 170 0.20 -6.39 -7.59
CA ALA A 170 1.28 -5.46 -7.92
C ALA A 170 1.56 -4.48 -6.77
N LEU A 171 0.53 -3.89 -6.16
CA LEU A 171 0.69 -3.01 -5.00
C LEU A 171 1.25 -3.74 -3.78
N LEU A 172 0.81 -4.97 -3.52
CA LEU A 172 1.35 -5.78 -2.42
C LEU A 172 2.84 -6.09 -2.65
N ARG A 173 3.24 -6.51 -3.85
CA ARG A 173 4.65 -6.78 -4.19
C ARG A 173 5.49 -5.51 -4.10
N GLY A 174 4.95 -4.38 -4.57
CA GLY A 174 5.58 -3.07 -4.41
C GLY A 174 5.80 -2.72 -2.94
N MET A 175 4.79 -2.88 -2.11
CA MET A 175 4.92 -2.63 -0.66
C MET A 175 5.86 -3.62 0.03
N ALA A 176 5.92 -4.87 -0.42
CA ALA A 176 6.89 -5.83 0.11
C ALA A 176 8.34 -5.35 -0.13
N ARG A 177 8.64 -4.82 -1.33
CA ARG A 177 9.96 -4.22 -1.60
C ARG A 177 10.23 -2.96 -0.78
N VAL A 178 9.18 -2.19 -0.47
CA VAL A 178 9.31 -1.01 0.40
C VAL A 178 9.71 -1.42 1.83
N TRP A 179 9.04 -2.41 2.41
CA TRP A 179 9.24 -2.81 3.80
C TRP A 179 10.40 -3.77 4.04
N LEU A 180 10.79 -4.57 3.05
CA LEU A 180 11.95 -5.45 3.17
C LEU A 180 13.25 -4.63 3.15
N TRP A 181 14.16 -4.99 4.03
CA TRP A 181 15.52 -4.51 3.97
C TRP A 181 16.26 -5.22 2.84
N ASP A 182 17.11 -4.49 2.13
CA ASP A 182 17.96 -5.05 1.07
C ASP A 182 19.46 -5.09 1.48
N GLY A 183 19.75 -4.76 2.73
CA GLY A 183 21.09 -4.53 3.21
C GLY A 183 21.55 -3.08 2.98
N GLY A 184 22.74 -2.73 3.42
CA GLY A 184 23.36 -1.44 3.10
C GLY A 184 24.09 -1.49 1.77
N GLU A 185 24.60 -0.34 1.30
CA GLU A 185 25.32 -0.26 0.02
C GLU A 185 26.50 -1.24 -0.09
N GLU A 186 27.20 -1.51 1.02
CA GLU A 186 28.36 -2.39 1.06
C GLU A 186 28.01 -3.88 1.19
N SER A 187 26.80 -4.22 1.64
CA SER A 187 26.38 -5.59 1.92
C SER A 187 24.96 -5.86 1.46
N ARG A 188 24.64 -5.42 0.23
CA ARG A 188 23.32 -5.58 -0.35
C ARG A 188 23.03 -7.05 -0.67
N ALA A 189 21.81 -7.48 -0.31
CA ALA A 189 21.32 -8.80 -0.69
C ALA A 189 21.20 -8.91 -2.23
N PRO A 190 21.53 -10.06 -2.80
CA PRO A 190 21.31 -10.31 -4.22
C PRO A 190 19.83 -10.12 -4.60
N LEU A 191 19.60 -9.57 -5.79
CA LEU A 191 18.23 -9.27 -6.26
C LEU A 191 17.33 -10.52 -6.23
N TRP A 192 17.87 -11.70 -6.59
CA TRP A 192 17.11 -12.96 -6.60
C TRP A 192 16.59 -13.35 -5.20
N VAL A 193 17.30 -12.99 -4.13
CA VAL A 193 16.84 -13.22 -2.73
C VAL A 193 15.66 -12.29 -2.40
N ILE A 194 15.79 -11.02 -2.74
CA ILE A 194 14.72 -10.03 -2.51
C ILE A 194 13.47 -10.38 -3.33
N GLU A 195 13.64 -10.74 -4.60
CA GLU A 195 12.53 -11.16 -5.46
C GLU A 195 11.83 -12.40 -4.91
N ALA A 196 12.59 -13.38 -4.42
CA ALA A 196 12.01 -14.57 -3.79
C ALA A 196 11.25 -14.24 -2.49
N ALA A 197 11.78 -13.34 -1.66
CA ALA A 197 11.11 -12.89 -0.46
C ALA A 197 9.80 -12.14 -0.79
N VAL A 198 9.81 -11.26 -1.80
CA VAL A 198 8.61 -10.56 -2.30
C VAL A 198 7.56 -11.56 -2.81
N GLU A 199 7.99 -12.54 -3.61
CA GLU A 199 7.10 -13.58 -4.12
C GLU A 199 6.54 -14.46 -2.98
N CYS A 200 7.35 -14.79 -1.98
CA CYS A 200 6.91 -15.51 -0.78
C CYS A 200 5.82 -14.73 -0.04
N VAL A 201 6.02 -13.43 0.20
CA VAL A 201 5.03 -12.53 0.82
C VAL A 201 3.74 -12.49 -0.01
N SER A 202 3.86 -12.39 -1.34
CA SER A 202 2.73 -12.37 -2.27
C SER A 202 1.90 -13.66 -2.17
N ARG A 203 2.56 -14.82 -2.11
CA ARG A 203 1.91 -16.13 -1.95
C ARG A 203 1.23 -16.26 -0.60
N MET A 204 1.86 -15.81 0.47
CA MET A 204 1.27 -15.82 1.82
C MET A 204 0.03 -14.93 1.91
N ALA A 205 -0.05 -13.86 1.12
CA ALA A 205 -1.22 -13.00 0.99
C ALA A 205 -2.32 -13.58 0.06
N GLY A 206 -2.12 -14.77 -0.52
CA GLY A 206 -3.07 -15.41 -1.43
C GLY A 206 -2.98 -14.97 -2.89
N PHE A 207 -1.96 -14.18 -3.27
CA PHE A 207 -1.71 -13.77 -4.66
C PHE A 207 -0.73 -14.68 -5.40
N GLY A 208 -0.33 -15.79 -4.81
CA GLY A 208 0.45 -16.79 -5.51
C GLY A 208 -0.29 -17.22 -6.78
N VAL A 209 0.42 -17.31 -7.89
CA VAL A 209 -0.16 -17.90 -9.10
C VAL A 209 -0.67 -19.26 -8.70
N GLY A 210 -1.99 -19.43 -8.70
CA GLY A 210 -2.69 -20.67 -8.35
C GLY A 210 -2.36 -21.74 -9.37
N GLY A 211 -1.25 -22.35 -9.17
CA GLY A 211 -0.71 -23.43 -9.92
C GLY A 211 0.07 -24.26 -8.94
N SER A 212 -0.62 -25.24 -8.39
CA SER A 212 0.03 -26.47 -8.00
C SER A 212 1.54 -26.30 -7.70
N TRP A 213 1.87 -25.88 -6.46
CA TRP A 213 3.21 -26.12 -5.88
C TRP A 213 3.58 -27.61 -5.95
N GLU A 214 2.69 -28.41 -6.49
CA GLU A 214 2.77 -29.84 -6.68
C GLU A 214 3.72 -30.30 -7.78
N ARG A 215 4.29 -29.41 -8.58
CA ARG A 215 5.29 -29.82 -9.57
C ARG A 215 6.42 -28.81 -9.61
N LEU A 216 7.39 -29.02 -8.72
CA LEU A 216 8.78 -28.83 -9.15
C LEU A 216 8.93 -29.61 -10.44
N PRO A 217 9.34 -29.03 -11.57
CA PRO A 217 9.81 -29.83 -12.66
C PRO A 217 10.94 -30.69 -12.08
N ALA A 218 10.70 -31.98 -11.95
CA ALA A 218 11.76 -32.94 -11.81
C ALA A 218 12.49 -33.01 -13.16
N GLU A 219 13.05 -31.89 -13.59
CA GLU A 219 14.13 -31.91 -14.54
C GLU A 219 15.35 -32.46 -13.79
N ILE A 220 15.38 -33.78 -13.70
CA ILE A 220 16.56 -34.56 -13.48
C ILE A 220 17.46 -34.24 -14.69
N GLY A 221 18.21 -33.13 -14.55
CA GLY A 221 19.36 -32.90 -15.43
C GLY A 221 20.27 -34.07 -15.21
N ASP A 222 20.49 -34.85 -16.28
CA ASP A 222 21.46 -35.90 -16.40
C ASP A 222 22.79 -35.42 -15.81
N GLY A 223 23.20 -35.96 -14.66
CA GLY A 223 24.44 -35.57 -14.01
C GLY A 223 24.45 -35.58 -12.49
N GLY A 224 23.46 -36.16 -11.79
CA GLY A 224 23.61 -36.55 -10.37
C GLY A 224 23.86 -35.41 -9.34
N ARG A 225 23.93 -34.15 -9.74
CA ARG A 225 24.02 -33.01 -8.83
C ARG A 225 22.63 -32.61 -8.40
N ARG A 226 22.25 -32.99 -7.19
CA ARG A 226 21.08 -32.41 -6.50
C ARG A 226 21.15 -30.89 -6.61
N ARG A 227 20.25 -30.27 -7.37
CA ARG A 227 20.13 -28.81 -7.37
C ARG A 227 19.78 -28.40 -5.94
N LEU A 228 20.68 -27.66 -5.32
CA LEU A 228 20.40 -27.10 -4.01
C LEU A 228 19.16 -26.24 -4.14
N CYS A 229 18.15 -26.43 -3.30
CA CYS A 229 16.92 -25.64 -3.27
C CYS A 229 17.20 -24.15 -2.99
N TRP A 230 18.42 -23.86 -2.57
CA TRP A 230 18.97 -22.53 -2.34
C TRP A 230 20.22 -22.35 -3.23
N ALA A 231 20.02 -21.73 -4.37
CA ALA A 231 21.12 -21.37 -5.28
C ALA A 231 20.70 -20.14 -6.12
N GLU A 232 21.68 -19.38 -6.56
CA GLU A 232 21.50 -18.23 -7.45
C GLU A 232 20.82 -18.58 -8.78
N THR A 233 20.96 -19.82 -9.23
CA THR A 233 20.33 -20.34 -10.44
C THR A 233 18.87 -20.79 -10.23
N THR A 234 18.39 -20.73 -8.99
CA THR A 234 17.00 -21.10 -8.66
C THR A 234 16.11 -19.93 -9.01
N ASP A 235 15.03 -20.19 -9.75
CA ASP A 235 14.05 -19.13 -10.05
C ASP A 235 13.38 -18.61 -8.77
N ALA A 236 12.96 -17.35 -8.80
CA ALA A 236 12.39 -16.68 -7.63
C ALA A 236 11.13 -17.38 -7.07
N ARG A 237 10.36 -18.06 -7.93
CA ARG A 237 9.13 -18.76 -7.50
C ARG A 237 9.44 -20.02 -6.73
N THR A 238 10.42 -20.81 -7.20
CA THR A 238 10.89 -22.01 -6.51
C THR A 238 11.49 -21.65 -5.16
N LEU A 239 12.30 -20.60 -5.13
CA LEU A 239 12.90 -20.11 -3.89
C LEU A 239 11.85 -19.53 -2.93
N ALA A 240 10.82 -18.85 -3.44
CA ALA A 240 9.69 -18.41 -2.63
C ALA A 240 8.94 -19.58 -1.97
N GLY A 241 8.77 -20.69 -2.70
CA GLY A 241 8.21 -21.92 -2.14
C GLY A 241 9.05 -22.52 -1.02
N PHE A 242 10.37 -22.49 -1.18
CA PHE A 242 11.28 -22.86 -0.11
C PHE A 242 11.18 -21.93 1.11
N MET A 243 11.17 -20.62 0.90
CA MET A 243 10.99 -19.64 2.00
C MET A 243 9.65 -19.82 2.73
N GLU A 244 8.57 -20.07 1.99
CA GLU A 244 7.25 -20.38 2.56
C GLU A 244 7.28 -21.69 3.38
N HIS A 245 7.99 -22.71 2.92
CA HIS A 245 8.23 -23.93 3.71
C HIS A 245 8.99 -23.63 5.01
N CYS A 246 10.02 -22.79 4.95
CA CYS A 246 10.76 -22.36 6.13
C CYS A 246 9.86 -21.61 7.12
N GLU A 247 9.00 -20.71 6.65
CA GLU A 247 8.04 -19.97 7.48
C GLU A 247 7.02 -20.91 8.15
N ARG A 248 6.51 -21.90 7.42
CA ARG A 248 5.59 -22.90 7.99
C ARG A 248 6.24 -23.79 9.05
N ARG A 249 7.51 -24.13 8.88
CA ARG A 249 8.28 -24.97 9.84
C ARG A 249 8.80 -24.19 11.03
N SER A 250 9.15 -22.93 10.82
CA SER A 250 9.72 -22.04 11.83
C SER A 250 9.07 -20.66 11.70
N LYS A 251 7.89 -20.52 12.31
CA LYS A 251 7.13 -19.26 12.26
C LYS A 251 8.02 -18.05 12.59
N GLY A 252 7.86 -16.99 11.83
CA GLY A 252 8.67 -15.77 11.93
C GLY A 252 10.03 -15.88 11.22
N PHE A 253 10.23 -16.89 10.35
CA PHE A 253 11.43 -16.98 9.51
C PHE A 253 11.60 -15.72 8.65
N ILE A 254 10.55 -15.28 7.95
CA ILE A 254 10.61 -14.07 7.09
C ILE A 254 10.95 -12.82 7.92
N ARG A 255 10.43 -12.72 9.13
CA ARG A 255 10.77 -11.62 10.06
C ARG A 255 12.24 -11.63 10.42
N ARG A 256 12.76 -12.78 10.86
CA ARG A 256 14.19 -12.92 11.23
C ARG A 256 15.09 -12.70 10.03
N LEU A 257 14.68 -13.17 8.83
CA LEU A 257 15.40 -12.89 7.59
C LEU A 257 15.45 -11.38 7.31
N ASN A 258 14.32 -10.69 7.45
CA ASN A 258 14.28 -9.24 7.27
C ASN A 258 15.18 -8.49 8.27
N GLN A 259 15.20 -8.91 9.53
CA GLN A 259 16.10 -8.35 10.56
C GLN A 259 17.58 -8.63 10.24
N ALA A 260 17.89 -9.84 9.78
CA ALA A 260 19.24 -10.19 9.37
C ALA A 260 19.69 -9.36 8.15
N LEU A 261 18.81 -9.15 7.17
CA LEU A 261 19.06 -8.29 6.00
C LEU A 261 19.35 -6.84 6.42
N ARG A 262 18.71 -6.33 7.46
CA ARG A 262 19.02 -5.01 8.00
C ARG A 262 20.47 -4.87 8.43
N SER A 263 21.04 -5.94 9.00
CA SER A 263 22.44 -5.99 9.43
C SER A 263 23.43 -6.22 8.27
N GLY A 264 22.92 -6.45 7.08
CA GLY A 264 23.69 -6.73 5.87
C GLY A 264 23.66 -8.20 5.45
N TRP A 265 23.81 -8.42 4.16
CA TRP A 265 23.84 -9.76 3.56
C TRP A 265 25.16 -10.49 3.81
N LYS A 266 25.10 -11.70 4.33
CA LYS A 266 26.25 -12.58 4.60
C LYS A 266 26.06 -13.96 3.95
N ASP A 267 25.53 -13.97 2.73
CA ASP A 267 25.24 -15.18 1.95
C ASP A 267 24.39 -16.20 2.75
N ARG A 268 24.76 -17.47 2.72
CA ARG A 268 24.02 -18.55 3.41
C ARG A 268 23.85 -18.32 4.90
N ALA A 269 24.85 -17.72 5.54
CA ALA A 269 24.80 -17.45 6.97
C ALA A 269 23.57 -16.61 7.36
N THR A 270 23.18 -15.61 6.55
CA THR A 270 21.99 -14.80 6.80
C THR A 270 20.72 -15.66 6.87
N VAL A 271 20.61 -16.65 6.00
CA VAL A 271 19.44 -17.54 5.90
C VAL A 271 19.45 -18.58 7.01
N GLU A 272 20.63 -19.12 7.32
CA GLU A 272 20.83 -20.10 8.38
C GLU A 272 20.55 -19.50 9.75
N ASP A 273 21.00 -18.27 9.99
CA ASP A 273 20.71 -17.51 11.22
C ASP A 273 19.19 -17.25 11.35
N ALA A 274 18.53 -16.85 10.25
CA ALA A 274 17.09 -16.61 10.25
C ALA A 274 16.29 -17.90 10.52
N ALA A 275 16.74 -19.03 10.03
CA ALA A 275 16.05 -20.32 10.16
C ALA A 275 16.43 -21.09 11.44
N GLY A 276 17.59 -20.83 12.04
CA GLY A 276 18.17 -21.62 13.11
C GLY A 276 18.59 -23.03 12.67
N LYS A 277 18.82 -23.25 11.39
CA LYS A 277 19.20 -24.53 10.77
C LYS A 277 20.05 -24.27 9.54
N THR A 278 20.88 -25.26 9.17
CA THR A 278 21.65 -25.17 7.95
C THR A 278 20.77 -25.22 6.70
N VAL A 279 21.16 -24.51 5.64
CA VAL A 279 20.48 -24.54 4.33
C VAL A 279 20.30 -25.97 3.85
N LYS A 280 21.30 -26.84 4.06
CA LYS A 280 21.23 -28.26 3.68
C LYS A 280 20.06 -28.98 4.38
N GLN A 281 19.91 -28.84 5.71
CA GLN A 281 18.84 -29.47 6.47
C GLN A 281 17.46 -28.96 6.04
N MET A 282 17.36 -27.66 5.73
CA MET A 282 16.12 -27.07 5.25
C MET A 282 15.75 -27.58 3.85
N CYS A 283 16.73 -27.69 2.94
CA CYS A 283 16.52 -28.24 1.62
C CYS A 283 16.06 -29.71 1.66
N GLU A 284 16.69 -30.54 2.47
CA GLU A 284 16.29 -31.93 2.67
C GLU A 284 14.84 -32.04 3.18
N SER A 285 14.48 -31.18 4.14
CA SER A 285 13.10 -31.10 4.67
C SER A 285 12.10 -30.65 3.60
N TYR A 286 12.47 -29.67 2.76
CA TYR A 286 11.62 -29.16 1.69
C TYR A 286 11.39 -30.20 0.60
N GLU A 287 12.44 -30.88 0.13
CA GLU A 287 12.36 -31.96 -0.85
C GLU A 287 11.49 -33.11 -0.35
N HIS A 288 11.61 -33.46 0.93
CA HIS A 288 10.81 -34.52 1.54
C HIS A 288 9.32 -34.18 1.58
N SER A 289 8.98 -32.89 1.85
CA SER A 289 7.61 -32.41 1.91
C SER A 289 6.97 -32.23 0.51
N SER A 290 7.80 -32.13 -0.53
CA SER A 290 7.38 -31.92 -1.92
C SER A 290 7.22 -33.21 -2.72
N ARG A 291 7.61 -34.36 -2.16
CA ARG A 291 7.38 -35.68 -2.82
C ARG A 291 5.91 -36.05 -2.67
N PRO A 292 5.19 -36.31 -3.75
CA PRO A 292 3.86 -36.91 -3.65
C PRO A 292 4.02 -38.26 -2.92
N ASN A 293 3.12 -38.51 -1.95
CA ASN A 293 3.00 -39.85 -1.35
C ASN A 293 2.81 -40.83 -2.50
N SER A 294 3.85 -41.57 -2.84
CA SER A 294 3.68 -42.77 -3.63
C SER A 294 2.74 -43.68 -2.84
N ILE A 295 1.51 -43.72 -3.27
CA ILE A 295 0.51 -44.73 -2.81
C ILE A 295 1.24 -46.05 -2.95
N VAL A 296 1.56 -46.66 -1.82
CA VAL A 296 1.95 -48.05 -1.74
C VAL A 296 0.70 -48.80 -2.01
N ASP A 297 0.45 -49.17 -3.29
CA ASP A 297 -0.46 -50.23 -3.66
C ASP A 297 0.17 -51.53 -3.16
N SER A 298 -0.45 -52.08 -2.13
CA SER A 298 -0.28 -53.48 -1.66
C SER A 298 -1.54 -54.24 -1.91
#